data_baa7f04cd76989cf71d25a66a10b938c
#
_entry.id   baa7f04cd76989cf71d25a66a10b938c
#
_cell.length_a   1.000
_cell.length_b   1.000
_cell.length_c   1.000
_cell.angle_alpha   90.00
_cell.angle_beta   90.00
_cell.angle_gamma   90.00
#
_symmetry.space_group_name_H-M   'P 1'
#
loop_
_entity.id
_entity.type
_entity.pdbx_description
1 polymer ?
#
loop_
_entity_poly.entity_id
_entity_poly.type
_entity_poly.pdbx_seq_one_letter_code
_entity_poly.pdbx_strand_id
1 'polypeptide(L)'
;MRQHHRAASLEGRTSFVQGANDRSLMTTRLTISHVGHRGDGVADGRFVPFSLPGEVVEVEGEAERVVPSRIVEASPDRVAPRCPHFGTCGGCALQHWASAPYLAWKRDILITTLAQHGLHPEVAPTIDAQGTGRRRVTFHARRGSGPRLEVGFAAARSHAIIAIDACPLLAPSLDSALPAARLVARALEGVGKPIDIQVTATIQGLDMELRGPGKLGEKDRLRLIEAANAASLARLTNHGDLVMQREPPSVLIDGTRVNLPPGAFLQATEAGEAALARLVLDGVGKAKSVADLFCGVGPF
;
A
#
# COMPACT_ATOMS: atom_id res chain seq x y z
N MET A 1 73.42 -4.72 29.32
CA MET A 1 73.77 -3.32 29.62
C MET A 1 72.48 -2.54 29.49
N ARG A 2 71.78 -2.23 30.56
CA ARG A 2 71.78 -0.97 31.36
C ARG A 2 71.38 0.18 30.42
N GLN A 3 70.35 0.91 30.53
CA GLN A 3 69.65 1.73 31.55
C GLN A 3 69.00 2.86 30.77
N HIS A 4 68.04 3.59 31.02
CA HIS A 4 67.24 4.04 32.15
C HIS A 4 66.14 4.99 31.63
N HIS A 5 64.96 4.87 32.19
CA HIS A 5 64.05 5.92 32.67
C HIS A 5 63.95 7.30 32.00
N ARG A 6 62.77 7.72 31.62
CA ARG A 6 62.07 8.77 32.38
C ARG A 6 60.59 8.87 32.00
N ALA A 7 59.76 8.75 33.02
CA ALA A 7 58.38 9.17 33.00
C ALA A 7 58.28 10.70 32.97
N ALA A 8 57.31 11.22 32.28
CA ALA A 8 56.80 12.59 32.45
C ALA A 8 55.28 12.53 32.35
N SER A 9 54.63 12.60 33.51
CA SER A 9 53.23 12.90 33.69
C SER A 9 52.94 14.33 33.23
N LEU A 10 51.92 14.49 32.39
CA LEU A 10 51.21 15.76 32.25
C LEU A 10 49.72 15.49 32.38
N GLU A 11 49.22 15.78 33.53
CA GLU A 11 47.82 15.98 33.82
C GLU A 11 47.34 17.21 33.02
N GLY A 12 46.43 17.01 32.09
CA GLY A 12 45.69 18.02 31.40
C GLY A 12 44.21 17.74 31.55
N ARG A 13 43.60 18.33 32.58
CA ARG A 13 42.15 18.40 32.75
C ARG A 13 41.54 19.11 31.55
N THR A 14 40.79 18.41 30.72
CA THR A 14 39.76 18.99 29.89
C THR A 14 38.42 18.42 30.31
N SER A 15 37.74 19.22 31.13
CA SER A 15 36.34 19.05 31.44
C SER A 15 35.52 19.19 30.15
N PHE A 16 35.12 18.05 29.57
CA PHE A 16 34.03 18.04 28.60
C PHE A 16 32.76 18.30 29.39
N VAL A 17 32.23 19.52 29.23
CA VAL A 17 30.86 19.87 29.60
C VAL A 17 29.96 19.03 28.69
N GLN A 18 29.45 17.93 29.26
CA GLN A 18 28.27 17.25 28.71
C GLN A 18 27.09 18.20 28.85
N GLY A 19 26.85 18.99 27.81
CA GLY A 19 25.57 19.63 27.61
C GLY A 19 24.57 18.55 27.25
N ALA A 20 24.03 17.87 28.22
CA ALA A 20 22.82 17.09 28.09
C ALA A 20 21.72 18.06 27.74
N ASN A 21 21.36 18.11 26.44
CA ASN A 21 20.18 18.77 25.95
C ASN A 21 18.99 17.86 26.34
N ASP A 22 18.69 17.80 27.63
CA ASP A 22 17.48 17.18 28.18
C ASP A 22 16.29 18.09 27.82
N ARG A 23 15.91 18.09 26.54
CA ARG A 23 14.57 18.49 26.14
C ARG A 23 13.66 17.31 26.53
N SER A 24 13.23 17.30 27.78
CA SER A 24 12.03 16.59 28.19
C SER A 24 10.95 16.92 27.18
N LEU A 25 10.71 16.05 26.22
CA LEU A 25 9.62 16.21 25.25
C LEU A 25 8.34 16.19 26.08
N MET A 26 7.67 17.34 26.16
CA MET A 26 6.41 17.44 26.91
C MET A 26 5.42 16.47 26.29
N THR A 27 5.00 15.50 27.08
CA THR A 27 3.95 14.55 26.71
C THR A 27 2.60 15.24 26.88
N THR A 28 1.82 15.29 25.83
CA THR A 28 0.47 15.88 25.82
C THR A 28 -0.57 14.77 25.65
N ARG A 29 -1.69 14.85 26.38
CA ARG A 29 -2.84 13.97 26.18
C ARG A 29 -3.84 14.63 25.22
N LEU A 30 -4.27 13.88 24.23
CA LEU A 30 -5.24 14.30 23.25
C LEU A 30 -6.43 13.33 23.23
N THR A 31 -7.64 13.87 23.17
CA THR A 31 -8.86 13.08 22.94
C THR A 31 -9.22 13.17 21.46
N ILE A 32 -9.27 12.03 20.78
CA ILE A 32 -9.56 11.97 19.34
C ILE A 32 -11.06 12.25 19.12
N SER A 33 -11.36 13.30 18.40
CA SER A 33 -12.73 13.71 18.10
C SER A 33 -13.34 12.93 16.94
N HIS A 34 -12.59 12.72 15.88
CA HIS A 34 -13.05 12.02 14.68
C HIS A 34 -11.84 11.51 13.85
N VAL A 35 -12.12 10.72 12.82
CA VAL A 35 -11.13 10.34 11.80
C VAL A 35 -11.29 11.23 10.58
N GLY A 36 -10.23 11.95 10.20
CA GLY A 36 -10.21 12.78 9.01
C GLY A 36 -10.24 11.95 7.71
N HIS A 37 -10.53 12.60 6.59
CA HIS A 37 -10.70 11.95 5.27
C HIS A 37 -9.47 11.14 4.80
N ARG A 38 -8.29 11.36 5.37
CA ARG A 38 -7.06 10.60 5.06
C ARG A 38 -6.80 9.43 6.01
N GLY A 39 -7.71 9.19 6.97
CA GLY A 39 -7.60 8.08 7.90
C GLY A 39 -6.76 8.37 9.15
N ASP A 40 -6.35 9.62 9.38
CA ASP A 40 -5.73 10.03 10.65
C ASP A 40 -6.81 10.46 11.64
N GLY A 41 -6.66 10.12 12.92
CA GLY A 41 -7.47 10.72 13.97
C GLY A 41 -7.20 12.22 14.07
N VAL A 42 -8.17 12.98 14.50
CA VAL A 42 -8.08 14.45 14.66
C VAL A 42 -8.35 14.82 16.11
N ALA A 43 -7.48 15.63 16.71
CA ALA A 43 -7.60 16.18 18.05
C ALA A 43 -6.95 17.55 18.11
N ASP A 44 -7.66 18.59 18.57
CA ASP A 44 -7.14 19.95 18.77
C ASP A 44 -6.35 20.51 17.56
N GLY A 45 -6.87 20.26 16.33
CA GLY A 45 -6.23 20.69 15.09
C GLY A 45 -5.01 19.85 14.67
N ARG A 46 -4.69 18.78 15.38
CA ARG A 46 -3.57 17.87 15.10
C ARG A 46 -4.05 16.57 14.47
N PHE A 47 -3.21 15.99 13.61
CA PHE A 47 -3.45 14.69 12.99
C PHE A 47 -2.67 13.61 13.73
N VAL A 48 -3.38 12.60 14.20
CA VAL A 48 -2.82 11.48 14.99
C VAL A 48 -3.08 10.17 14.24
N PRO A 49 -2.07 9.65 13.52
CA PRO A 49 -2.23 8.39 12.78
C PRO A 49 -2.56 7.23 13.71
N PHE A 50 -3.29 6.25 13.18
CA PHE A 50 -3.62 5.00 13.86
C PHE A 50 -4.44 5.17 15.16
N SER A 51 -5.12 6.30 15.32
CA SER A 51 -6.03 6.56 16.43
C SER A 51 -7.49 6.65 15.95
N LEU A 52 -8.43 6.35 16.85
CA LEU A 52 -9.85 6.22 16.59
C LEU A 52 -10.68 7.21 17.43
N PRO A 53 -11.91 7.55 17.02
CA PRO A 53 -12.77 8.46 17.77
C PRO A 53 -12.97 7.98 19.21
N GLY A 54 -12.93 8.92 20.16
CA GLY A 54 -13.10 8.68 21.58
C GLY A 54 -11.85 8.16 22.29
N GLU A 55 -10.76 7.83 21.57
CA GLU A 55 -9.51 7.44 22.23
C GLU A 55 -8.84 8.62 22.91
N VAL A 56 -8.23 8.35 24.06
CA VAL A 56 -7.27 9.22 24.71
C VAL A 56 -5.86 8.71 24.42
N VAL A 57 -5.03 9.55 23.81
CA VAL A 57 -3.68 9.19 23.40
C VAL A 57 -2.64 10.12 24.01
N GLU A 58 -1.46 9.62 24.28
CA GLU A 58 -0.29 10.42 24.63
C GLU A 58 0.58 10.63 23.38
N VAL A 59 0.98 11.88 23.15
CA VAL A 59 1.83 12.29 22.05
C VAL A 59 3.01 13.12 22.54
N GLU A 60 4.13 13.09 21.85
CA GLU A 60 5.32 13.84 22.14
C GLU A 60 5.56 14.93 21.10
N GLY A 61 5.86 16.15 21.57
CA GLY A 61 6.11 17.30 20.70
C GLY A 61 4.83 18.01 20.23
N GLU A 62 5.01 19.06 19.41
CA GLU A 62 3.97 20.01 19.02
C GLU A 62 3.65 20.01 17.52
N ALA A 63 4.14 19.03 16.76
CA ALA A 63 3.91 18.96 15.33
C ALA A 63 2.41 18.81 15.00
N GLU A 64 1.98 19.39 13.88
CA GLU A 64 0.62 19.25 13.37
C GLU A 64 0.21 17.78 13.16
N ARG A 65 1.18 16.94 12.79
CA ARG A 65 1.00 15.49 12.69
C ARG A 65 1.96 14.78 13.63
N VAL A 66 1.41 14.03 14.58
CA VAL A 66 2.18 13.35 15.62
C VAL A 66 1.70 11.91 15.78
N VAL A 67 2.65 10.99 15.88
CA VAL A 67 2.35 9.57 16.15
C VAL A 67 2.12 9.41 17.65
N PRO A 68 1.06 8.71 18.09
CA PRO A 68 0.85 8.47 19.51
C PRO A 68 1.97 7.58 20.07
N SER A 69 2.56 7.99 21.17
CA SER A 69 3.51 7.16 21.93
C SER A 69 2.76 6.07 22.70
N ARG A 70 1.53 6.36 23.14
CA ARG A 70 0.67 5.43 23.85
C ARG A 70 -0.82 5.75 23.65
N ILE A 71 -1.64 4.70 23.62
CA ILE A 71 -3.10 4.79 23.76
C ILE A 71 -3.41 4.60 25.26
N VAL A 72 -3.95 5.63 25.89
CA VAL A 72 -4.30 5.63 27.32
C VAL A 72 -5.66 4.97 27.53
N GLU A 73 -6.63 5.39 26.70
CA GLU A 73 -7.98 4.84 26.67
C GLU A 73 -8.30 4.44 25.24
N ALA A 74 -8.58 3.15 25.03
CA ALA A 74 -8.88 2.64 23.71
C ALA A 74 -10.38 2.76 23.40
N SER A 75 -10.70 3.01 22.11
CA SER A 75 -12.06 2.93 21.61
C SER A 75 -12.61 1.50 21.69
N PRO A 76 -13.89 1.30 22.04
CA PRO A 76 -14.53 -0.02 21.95
C PRO A 76 -14.55 -0.58 20.52
N ASP A 77 -14.43 0.28 19.52
CA ASP A 77 -14.38 -0.09 18.11
C ASP A 77 -12.98 -0.49 17.63
N ARG A 78 -11.98 -0.47 18.50
CA ARG A 78 -10.62 -0.89 18.16
C ARG A 78 -10.52 -2.40 18.09
N VAL A 79 -9.97 -2.90 16.96
CA VAL A 79 -9.71 -4.32 16.73
C VAL A 79 -8.24 -4.56 16.42
N ALA A 80 -7.77 -5.78 16.63
CA ALA A 80 -6.40 -6.16 16.24
C ALA A 80 -6.29 -6.17 14.70
N PRO A 81 -5.27 -5.49 14.12
CA PRO A 81 -5.02 -5.55 12.69
C PRO A 81 -4.68 -6.97 12.25
N ARG A 82 -5.17 -7.41 11.08
CA ARG A 82 -4.85 -8.73 10.53
C ARG A 82 -3.41 -8.83 10.01
N CYS A 83 -2.81 -7.71 9.64
CA CYS A 83 -1.50 -7.65 9.00
C CYS A 83 -0.40 -7.33 10.02
N PRO A 84 0.67 -8.14 10.11
CA PRO A 84 1.79 -7.87 11.01
C PRO A 84 2.59 -6.61 10.61
N HIS A 85 2.46 -6.17 9.35
CA HIS A 85 3.11 -4.96 8.85
C HIS A 85 2.26 -3.69 9.00
N PHE A 86 1.08 -3.79 9.65
CA PHE A 86 0.25 -2.61 9.90
C PHE A 86 0.99 -1.60 10.77
N GLY A 87 0.89 -0.32 10.44
CA GLY A 87 1.62 0.76 11.11
C GLY A 87 2.98 1.07 10.51
N THR A 88 3.63 0.15 9.80
CA THR A 88 4.89 0.37 9.08
C THR A 88 4.68 0.42 7.58
N CYS A 89 3.95 -0.53 7.02
CA CYS A 89 3.54 -0.54 5.62
C CYS A 89 2.48 0.52 5.34
N GLY A 90 2.67 1.34 4.29
CA GLY A 90 1.76 2.41 3.89
C GLY A 90 0.51 1.95 3.14
N GLY A 91 0.36 0.66 2.88
CA GLY A 91 -0.76 0.12 2.09
C GLY A 91 -2.12 0.14 2.80
N CYS A 92 -2.16 0.27 4.14
CA CYS A 92 -3.38 0.23 4.94
C CYS A 92 -3.35 1.26 6.05
N ALA A 93 -4.44 2.01 6.20
CA ALA A 93 -4.56 3.07 7.21
C ALA A 93 -5.42 2.67 8.42
N LEU A 94 -6.45 1.84 8.25
CA LEU A 94 -7.55 1.67 9.21
C LEU A 94 -7.91 0.21 9.51
N GLN A 95 -6.95 -0.74 9.42
CA GLN A 95 -7.19 -2.14 9.77
C GLN A 95 -7.52 -2.36 11.27
N HIS A 96 -7.22 -1.40 12.10
CA HIS A 96 -7.47 -1.42 13.55
C HIS A 96 -8.88 -0.93 13.92
N TRP A 97 -9.72 -0.61 12.95
CA TRP A 97 -11.09 -0.14 13.17
C TRP A 97 -12.11 -1.23 12.82
N ALA A 98 -13.12 -1.44 13.67
CA ALA A 98 -14.19 -2.37 13.40
C ALA A 98 -14.95 -1.99 12.12
N SER A 99 -15.47 -3.00 11.40
CA SER A 99 -16.04 -2.81 10.05
C SER A 99 -17.26 -1.87 10.06
N ALA A 100 -18.17 -2.02 11.03
CA ALA A 100 -19.40 -1.23 11.03
C ALA A 100 -19.15 0.28 11.14
N PRO A 101 -18.40 0.81 12.13
CA PRO A 101 -18.10 2.24 12.22
C PRO A 101 -17.21 2.71 11.07
N TYR A 102 -16.30 1.88 10.55
CA TYR A 102 -15.49 2.20 9.37
C TYR A 102 -16.37 2.43 8.13
N LEU A 103 -17.36 1.58 7.86
CA LEU A 103 -18.29 1.72 6.74
C LEU A 103 -19.20 2.96 6.90
N ALA A 104 -19.67 3.24 8.12
CA ALA A 104 -20.41 4.45 8.42
C ALA A 104 -19.59 5.70 8.15
N TRP A 105 -18.34 5.75 8.62
CA TRP A 105 -17.42 6.85 8.37
C TRP A 105 -17.19 7.08 6.86
N LYS A 106 -17.05 6.02 6.06
CA LYS A 106 -16.91 6.16 4.60
C LYS A 106 -18.14 6.80 3.95
N ARG A 107 -19.32 6.43 4.42
CA ARG A 107 -20.57 7.06 3.97
C ARG A 107 -20.62 8.54 4.36
N ASP A 108 -20.24 8.87 5.59
CA ASP A 108 -20.26 10.24 6.12
C ASP A 108 -19.27 11.16 5.37
N ILE A 109 -18.12 10.65 4.92
CA ILE A 109 -17.22 11.40 4.05
C ILE A 109 -17.94 11.82 2.76
N LEU A 110 -18.67 10.91 2.12
CA LEU A 110 -19.41 11.23 0.90
C LEU A 110 -20.51 12.25 1.17
N ILE A 111 -21.32 12.05 2.21
CA ILE A 111 -22.39 12.97 2.61
C ILE A 111 -21.82 14.38 2.87
N THR A 112 -20.74 14.46 3.65
CA THR A 112 -20.09 15.72 3.98
C THR A 112 -19.53 16.41 2.73
N THR A 113 -18.89 15.65 1.84
CA THR A 113 -18.33 16.20 0.60
C THR A 113 -19.43 16.74 -0.32
N LEU A 114 -20.55 16.03 -0.46
CA LEU A 114 -21.68 16.50 -1.24
C LEU A 114 -22.31 17.76 -0.64
N ALA A 115 -22.48 17.80 0.69
CA ALA A 115 -23.01 18.95 1.40
C ALA A 115 -22.15 20.20 1.24
N GLN A 116 -20.81 20.09 1.20
CA GLN A 116 -19.89 21.19 0.94
C GLN A 116 -20.10 21.82 -0.44
N HIS A 117 -20.68 21.08 -1.39
CA HIS A 117 -21.05 21.55 -2.72
C HIS A 117 -22.55 21.89 -2.84
N GLY A 118 -23.28 22.00 -1.73
CA GLY A 118 -24.70 22.32 -1.70
C GLY A 118 -25.61 21.18 -2.18
N LEU A 119 -25.10 19.96 -2.23
CA LEU A 119 -25.84 18.78 -2.64
C LEU A 119 -26.24 17.95 -1.41
N HIS A 120 -27.52 17.64 -1.27
CA HIS A 120 -28.09 16.90 -0.13
C HIS A 120 -28.93 15.70 -0.58
N PRO A 121 -28.42 14.81 -1.43
CA PRO A 121 -29.15 13.60 -1.83
C PRO A 121 -29.23 12.61 -0.66
N GLU A 122 -30.19 11.71 -0.73
CA GLU A 122 -30.17 10.52 0.09
C GLU A 122 -29.00 9.62 -0.33
N VAL A 123 -28.11 9.29 0.59
CA VAL A 123 -26.98 8.39 0.35
C VAL A 123 -27.30 7.03 0.97
N ALA A 124 -27.33 5.98 0.18
CA ALA A 124 -27.55 4.62 0.63
C ALA A 124 -26.44 4.14 1.60
N PRO A 125 -26.69 3.09 2.40
CA PRO A 125 -25.66 2.46 3.21
C PRO A 125 -24.48 1.97 2.36
N THR A 126 -23.27 2.02 2.92
CA THR A 126 -22.05 1.53 2.26
C THR A 126 -22.11 0.02 2.08
N ILE A 127 -21.89 -0.46 0.87
CA ILE A 127 -21.76 -1.89 0.58
C ILE A 127 -20.30 -2.31 0.85
N ASP A 128 -20.13 -3.30 1.74
CA ASP A 128 -18.82 -3.90 1.97
C ASP A 128 -18.45 -4.83 0.81
N ALA A 129 -17.43 -4.45 0.06
CA ALA A 129 -16.95 -5.16 -1.11
C ALA A 129 -15.59 -5.83 -0.87
N GLN A 130 -15.22 -6.12 0.37
CA GLN A 130 -13.91 -6.73 0.71
C GLN A 130 -13.74 -8.10 0.06
N GLY A 131 -14.80 -8.95 0.01
CA GLY A 131 -14.79 -10.22 -0.71
C GLY A 131 -13.62 -11.13 -0.32
N THR A 132 -13.12 -11.88 -1.30
CA THR A 132 -12.03 -12.87 -1.14
C THR A 132 -10.62 -12.29 -1.26
N GLY A 133 -10.49 -10.97 -1.26
CA GLY A 133 -9.20 -10.31 -1.33
C GLY A 133 -8.87 -9.69 -2.70
N ARG A 134 -7.77 -8.95 -2.73
CA ARG A 134 -7.34 -8.19 -3.90
C ARG A 134 -6.74 -9.11 -4.96
N ARG A 135 -7.21 -8.99 -6.20
CA ARG A 135 -6.70 -9.75 -7.35
C ARG A 135 -5.65 -8.99 -8.17
N ARG A 136 -5.27 -7.79 -7.73
CA ARG A 136 -4.21 -6.95 -8.32
C ARG A 136 -3.42 -6.25 -7.24
N VAL A 137 -2.09 -6.19 -7.42
CA VAL A 137 -1.14 -5.56 -6.51
C VAL A 137 -0.01 -4.87 -7.29
N THR A 138 0.54 -3.79 -6.74
CA THR A 138 1.78 -3.20 -7.23
C THR A 138 2.81 -3.24 -6.12
N PHE A 139 3.88 -3.99 -6.34
CA PHE A 139 5.07 -3.97 -5.50
C PHE A 139 6.04 -2.92 -6.02
N HIS A 140 6.83 -2.39 -5.12
CA HIS A 140 7.92 -1.47 -5.45
C HIS A 140 9.25 -2.17 -5.19
N ALA A 141 10.17 -2.09 -6.15
CA ALA A 141 11.53 -2.54 -5.99
C ALA A 141 12.46 -1.33 -6.02
N ARG A 142 13.21 -1.13 -4.94
CA ARG A 142 14.11 0.01 -4.74
C ARG A 142 15.42 -0.46 -4.12
N ARG A 143 16.51 0.26 -4.34
CA ARG A 143 17.73 0.05 -3.57
C ARG A 143 17.52 0.56 -2.15
N GLY A 144 17.73 -0.34 -1.18
CA GLY A 144 17.84 0.01 0.23
C GLY A 144 19.28 0.43 0.58
N SER A 145 19.66 0.24 1.84
CA SER A 145 21.03 0.48 2.32
C SER A 145 22.07 -0.55 1.80
N GLY A 146 21.60 -1.67 1.26
CA GLY A 146 22.40 -2.76 0.73
C GLY A 146 22.50 -2.76 -0.80
N PRO A 147 23.29 -3.71 -1.37
CA PRO A 147 23.49 -3.83 -2.82
C PRO A 147 22.26 -4.37 -3.56
N ARG A 148 21.36 -5.07 -2.87
CA ARG A 148 20.20 -5.72 -3.47
C ARG A 148 18.98 -4.80 -3.50
N LEU A 149 18.08 -5.04 -4.47
CA LEU A 149 16.77 -4.41 -4.48
C LEU A 149 15.88 -5.01 -3.38
N GLU A 150 15.30 -4.14 -2.58
CA GLU A 150 14.23 -4.47 -1.65
C GLU A 150 12.89 -4.42 -2.38
N VAL A 151 12.08 -5.47 -2.23
CA VAL A 151 10.78 -5.60 -2.89
C VAL A 151 9.69 -5.69 -1.85
N GLY A 152 8.74 -4.78 -1.93
CA GLY A 152 7.63 -4.69 -0.98
C GLY A 152 6.72 -3.50 -1.26
N PHE A 153 6.20 -2.90 -0.21
CA PHE A 153 5.39 -1.69 -0.30
C PHE A 153 6.12 -0.49 0.28
N ALA A 154 5.79 0.70 -0.20
CA ALA A 154 6.30 1.92 0.41
C ALA A 154 5.77 2.08 1.84
N ALA A 155 6.61 2.58 2.74
CA ALA A 155 6.16 3.03 4.06
C ALA A 155 5.20 4.21 3.91
N ALA A 156 4.34 4.41 4.91
CA ALA A 156 3.38 5.50 4.88
C ALA A 156 4.09 6.86 4.67
N ARG A 157 3.69 7.58 3.61
CA ARG A 157 4.23 8.91 3.25
C ARG A 157 5.76 8.93 3.08
N SER A 158 6.34 7.83 2.62
CA SER A 158 7.78 7.67 2.44
C SER A 158 8.05 6.89 1.15
N HIS A 159 9.26 7.05 0.63
CA HIS A 159 9.77 6.23 -0.48
C HIS A 159 10.57 5.01 0.01
N ALA A 160 10.76 4.87 1.32
CA ALA A 160 11.40 3.68 1.89
C ALA A 160 10.53 2.44 1.65
N ILE A 161 11.15 1.35 1.25
CA ILE A 161 10.44 0.10 1.02
C ILE A 161 10.43 -0.72 2.31
N ILE A 162 9.25 -1.15 2.68
CA ILE A 162 9.05 -2.15 3.73
C ILE A 162 9.06 -3.52 3.05
N ALA A 163 10.09 -4.27 3.28
CA ALA A 163 10.16 -5.67 2.87
C ALA A 163 9.09 -6.46 3.63
N ILE A 164 8.18 -7.05 2.91
CA ILE A 164 7.08 -7.85 3.46
C ILE A 164 7.30 -9.32 3.09
N ASP A 165 6.80 -10.22 3.92
CA ASP A 165 6.81 -11.66 3.61
C ASP A 165 5.48 -12.12 3.03
N ALA A 166 4.39 -11.48 3.44
CA ALA A 166 3.05 -11.73 2.93
C ALA A 166 2.17 -10.49 3.07
N CYS A 167 1.07 -10.45 2.31
CA CYS A 167 0.02 -9.46 2.46
C CYS A 167 -1.35 -10.16 2.57
N PRO A 168 -1.99 -10.18 3.75
CA PRO A 168 -3.23 -10.90 3.97
C PRO A 168 -4.45 -10.31 3.25
N LEU A 169 -4.27 -9.20 2.54
CA LEU A 169 -5.32 -8.59 1.71
C LEU A 169 -5.33 -9.11 0.27
N LEU A 170 -4.33 -9.88 -0.15
CA LEU A 170 -4.28 -10.45 -1.48
C LEU A 170 -5.16 -11.70 -1.55
N ALA A 171 -5.72 -11.94 -2.73
CA ALA A 171 -6.40 -13.18 -3.03
C ALA A 171 -5.39 -14.34 -3.08
N PRO A 172 -5.79 -15.59 -2.77
CA PRO A 172 -4.91 -16.76 -2.85
C PRO A 172 -4.25 -16.93 -4.23
N SER A 173 -4.93 -16.51 -5.29
CA SER A 173 -4.38 -16.49 -6.66
C SER A 173 -3.15 -15.59 -6.85
N LEU A 174 -2.83 -14.74 -5.87
CA LEU A 174 -1.63 -13.89 -5.82
C LEU A 174 -0.57 -14.38 -4.81
N ASP A 175 -0.69 -15.57 -4.22
CA ASP A 175 0.28 -16.04 -3.22
C ASP A 175 1.71 -16.13 -3.78
N SER A 176 1.85 -16.47 -5.06
CA SER A 176 3.15 -16.49 -5.76
C SER A 176 3.62 -15.12 -6.28
N ALA A 177 2.81 -14.06 -6.16
CA ALA A 177 3.12 -12.76 -6.75
C ALA A 177 4.37 -12.10 -6.16
N LEU A 178 4.55 -12.12 -4.85
CA LEU A 178 5.73 -11.53 -4.20
C LEU A 178 7.03 -12.30 -4.51
N PRO A 179 7.08 -13.63 -4.42
CA PRO A 179 8.22 -14.41 -4.92
C PRO A 179 8.56 -14.12 -6.38
N ALA A 180 7.57 -14.08 -7.27
CA ALA A 180 7.74 -13.76 -8.68
C ALA A 180 8.29 -12.34 -8.89
N ALA A 181 7.74 -11.34 -8.17
CA ALA A 181 8.23 -9.97 -8.22
C ALA A 181 9.70 -9.86 -7.76
N ARG A 182 10.10 -10.62 -6.76
CA ARG A 182 11.51 -10.69 -6.31
C ARG A 182 12.43 -11.29 -7.37
N LEU A 183 12.01 -12.33 -8.08
CA LEU A 183 12.80 -12.91 -9.19
C LEU A 183 12.99 -11.90 -10.31
N VAL A 184 11.93 -11.22 -10.73
CA VAL A 184 11.97 -10.21 -11.80
C VAL A 184 12.81 -9.00 -11.38
N ALA A 185 12.68 -8.52 -10.13
CA ALA A 185 13.50 -7.43 -9.63
C ALA A 185 14.99 -7.77 -9.63
N ARG A 186 15.37 -8.99 -9.22
CA ARG A 186 16.77 -9.48 -9.28
C ARG A 186 17.33 -9.49 -10.70
N ALA A 187 16.53 -9.88 -11.69
CA ALA A 187 16.95 -9.88 -13.09
C ALA A 187 17.34 -8.47 -13.58
N LEU A 188 16.81 -7.42 -12.96
CA LEU A 188 17.04 -6.01 -13.29
C LEU A 188 17.94 -5.25 -12.28
N GLU A 189 18.57 -5.93 -11.33
CA GLU A 189 19.46 -5.25 -10.36
C GLU A 189 20.55 -4.40 -11.05
N GLY A 190 21.05 -4.85 -12.20
CA GLY A 190 22.06 -4.14 -12.99
C GLY A 190 21.58 -2.82 -13.62
N VAL A 191 20.26 -2.65 -13.79
CA VAL A 191 19.67 -1.43 -14.35
C VAL A 191 19.77 -0.25 -13.37
N GLY A 192 19.76 -0.52 -12.06
CA GLY A 192 19.95 0.48 -11.00
C GLY A 192 18.83 1.49 -10.82
N LYS A 193 17.69 1.32 -11.50
CA LYS A 193 16.53 2.20 -11.43
C LYS A 193 15.43 1.64 -10.50
N PRO A 194 14.59 2.51 -9.93
CA PRO A 194 13.37 2.11 -9.27
C PRO A 194 12.44 1.37 -10.23
N ILE A 195 11.77 0.31 -9.73
CA ILE A 195 10.85 -0.50 -10.53
C ILE A 195 9.52 -0.60 -9.78
N ASP A 196 8.44 -0.34 -10.48
CA ASP A 196 7.10 -0.67 -10.03
C ASP A 196 6.64 -1.94 -10.76
N ILE A 197 6.22 -2.93 -10.01
CA ILE A 197 5.88 -4.27 -10.48
C ILE A 197 4.40 -4.48 -10.20
N GLN A 198 3.55 -4.24 -11.20
CA GLN A 198 2.13 -4.53 -11.10
C GLN A 198 1.90 -6.00 -11.44
N VAL A 199 1.19 -6.70 -10.56
CA VAL A 199 0.83 -8.10 -10.75
C VAL A 199 -0.69 -8.24 -10.69
N THR A 200 -1.26 -8.92 -11.68
CA THR A 200 -2.67 -9.24 -11.77
C THR A 200 -2.86 -10.75 -11.83
N ALA A 201 -3.76 -11.26 -11.00
CA ALA A 201 -4.19 -12.67 -11.09
C ALA A 201 -5.10 -12.84 -12.32
N THR A 202 -4.80 -13.83 -13.14
CA THR A 202 -5.58 -14.18 -14.34
C THR A 202 -5.85 -15.67 -14.38
N ILE A 203 -6.71 -16.12 -15.28
CA ILE A 203 -7.01 -17.56 -15.47
C ILE A 203 -5.74 -18.35 -15.81
N GLN A 204 -4.83 -17.73 -16.59
CA GLN A 204 -3.60 -18.38 -17.06
C GLN A 204 -2.43 -18.26 -16.08
N GLY A 205 -2.63 -17.61 -14.94
CA GLY A 205 -1.58 -17.34 -13.95
C GLY A 205 -1.32 -15.84 -13.77
N LEU A 206 -0.12 -15.48 -13.37
CA LEU A 206 0.23 -14.09 -13.09
C LEU A 206 0.55 -13.32 -14.37
N ASP A 207 -0.14 -12.19 -14.56
CA ASP A 207 0.17 -11.16 -15.54
C ASP A 207 0.95 -10.03 -14.86
N MET A 208 2.15 -9.72 -15.34
CA MET A 208 3.06 -8.78 -14.71
C MET A 208 3.45 -7.64 -15.66
N GLU A 209 3.29 -6.41 -15.19
CA GLU A 209 3.66 -5.18 -15.88
C GLU A 209 4.75 -4.44 -15.09
N LEU A 210 5.85 -4.09 -15.75
CA LEU A 210 6.95 -3.32 -15.19
C LEU A 210 6.88 -1.86 -15.61
N ARG A 211 7.18 -0.96 -14.67
CA ARG A 211 7.35 0.46 -14.91
C ARG A 211 8.59 0.95 -14.18
N GLY A 212 9.33 1.86 -14.79
CA GLY A 212 10.55 2.45 -14.19
C GLY A 212 11.86 2.04 -14.84
N PRO A 213 12.10 0.79 -15.29
CA PRO A 213 13.40 0.42 -15.87
C PRO A 213 13.75 1.22 -17.13
N GLY A 214 12.73 1.67 -17.87
CA GLY A 214 12.91 2.31 -19.17
C GLY A 214 13.15 1.29 -20.27
N LYS A 215 13.82 1.70 -21.36
CA LYS A 215 14.15 0.81 -22.46
C LYS A 215 15.20 -0.22 -22.01
N LEU A 216 14.92 -1.49 -22.24
CA LEU A 216 15.77 -2.62 -21.85
C LEU A 216 16.75 -2.96 -22.98
N GLY A 217 18.01 -3.24 -22.61
CA GLY A 217 18.98 -3.88 -23.50
C GLY A 217 18.65 -5.37 -23.70
N GLU A 218 19.27 -5.97 -24.72
CA GLU A 218 19.05 -7.39 -25.05
C GLU A 218 19.38 -8.32 -23.88
N LYS A 219 20.50 -8.08 -23.19
CA LYS A 219 20.91 -8.86 -22.02
C LYS A 219 19.90 -8.82 -20.88
N ASP A 220 19.33 -7.64 -20.59
CA ASP A 220 18.35 -7.49 -19.52
C ASP A 220 17.01 -8.12 -19.91
N ARG A 221 16.65 -8.04 -21.21
CA ARG A 221 15.48 -8.71 -21.75
C ARG A 221 15.56 -10.23 -21.63
N LEU A 222 16.71 -10.82 -21.94
CA LEU A 222 16.94 -12.28 -21.79
C LEU A 222 16.83 -12.71 -20.33
N ARG A 223 17.45 -11.99 -19.40
CA ARG A 223 17.33 -12.25 -17.96
C ARG A 223 15.88 -12.18 -17.46
N LEU A 224 15.12 -11.22 -17.97
CA LEU A 224 13.69 -11.11 -17.64
C LEU A 224 12.88 -12.28 -18.17
N ILE A 225 13.17 -12.76 -19.38
CA ILE A 225 12.51 -13.96 -19.95
C ILE A 225 12.81 -15.20 -19.08
N GLU A 226 14.05 -15.37 -18.65
CA GLU A 226 14.45 -16.45 -17.73
C GLU A 226 13.71 -16.35 -16.39
N ALA A 227 13.67 -15.15 -15.79
CA ALA A 227 12.97 -14.91 -14.54
C ALA A 227 11.45 -15.14 -14.65
N ALA A 228 10.84 -14.70 -15.76
CA ALA A 228 9.43 -14.90 -16.04
C ALA A 228 9.07 -16.37 -16.21
N ASN A 229 9.94 -17.14 -16.88
CA ASN A 229 9.79 -18.58 -17.03
C ASN A 229 9.93 -19.30 -15.68
N ALA A 230 10.93 -18.96 -14.88
CA ALA A 230 11.14 -19.52 -13.54
C ALA A 230 9.96 -19.21 -12.59
N ALA A 231 9.36 -18.02 -12.73
CA ALA A 231 8.17 -17.61 -11.99
C ALA A 231 6.85 -18.13 -12.58
N SER A 232 6.89 -18.86 -13.68
CA SER A 232 5.71 -19.37 -14.39
C SER A 232 4.68 -18.30 -14.75
N LEU A 233 5.14 -17.09 -15.14
CA LEU A 233 4.25 -16.00 -15.50
C LEU A 233 3.44 -16.34 -16.77
N ALA A 234 2.17 -15.92 -16.82
CA ALA A 234 1.37 -15.96 -18.05
C ALA A 234 1.88 -14.92 -19.05
N ARG A 235 2.20 -13.72 -18.57
CA ARG A 235 2.77 -12.62 -19.36
C ARG A 235 3.68 -11.76 -18.51
N LEU A 236 4.72 -11.20 -19.14
CA LEU A 236 5.55 -10.11 -18.61
C LEU A 236 5.64 -9.01 -19.66
N THR A 237 5.35 -7.78 -19.26
CA THR A 237 5.46 -6.57 -20.09
C THR A 237 6.33 -5.52 -19.41
N ASN A 238 6.90 -4.60 -20.19
CA ASN A 238 7.67 -3.46 -19.70
C ASN A 238 7.19 -2.19 -20.40
N HIS A 239 6.56 -1.28 -19.68
CA HIS A 239 5.90 -0.09 -20.24
C HIS A 239 4.92 -0.42 -21.38
N GLY A 240 4.18 -1.52 -21.26
CA GLY A 240 3.25 -2.02 -22.27
C GLY A 240 3.90 -2.90 -23.35
N ASP A 241 5.22 -2.83 -23.54
CA ASP A 241 5.93 -3.65 -24.52
C ASP A 241 6.05 -5.09 -24.04
N LEU A 242 5.71 -6.03 -24.91
CA LEU A 242 5.77 -7.45 -24.60
C LEU A 242 7.22 -7.92 -24.43
N VAL A 243 7.53 -8.48 -23.26
CA VAL A 243 8.79 -9.17 -22.98
C VAL A 243 8.63 -10.68 -23.20
N MET A 244 7.61 -11.29 -22.60
CA MET A 244 7.29 -12.70 -22.73
C MET A 244 5.79 -12.92 -22.53
N GLN A 245 5.20 -13.87 -23.25
CA GLN A 245 3.83 -14.34 -23.07
C GLN A 245 3.74 -15.81 -23.40
N ARG A 246 3.18 -16.59 -22.49
CA ARG A 246 2.81 -18.00 -22.73
C ARG A 246 1.43 -18.09 -23.36
N GLU A 247 0.47 -17.44 -22.69
CA GLU A 247 -0.91 -17.38 -23.11
C GLU A 247 -1.45 -15.97 -22.88
N PRO A 248 -2.42 -15.50 -23.68
CA PRO A 248 -3.06 -14.21 -23.46
C PRO A 248 -3.78 -14.21 -22.11
N PRO A 249 -3.39 -13.33 -21.16
CA PRO A 249 -4.05 -13.24 -19.85
C PRO A 249 -5.52 -12.85 -19.99
N SER A 250 -6.39 -13.53 -19.27
CA SER A 250 -7.82 -13.28 -19.28
C SER A 250 -8.46 -13.44 -17.91
N VAL A 251 -9.60 -12.79 -17.72
CA VAL A 251 -10.47 -12.92 -16.53
C VAL A 251 -11.86 -13.32 -16.94
N LEU A 252 -12.67 -13.78 -16.00
CA LEU A 252 -14.11 -13.94 -16.20
C LEU A 252 -14.84 -12.69 -15.68
N ILE A 253 -15.68 -12.13 -16.53
CA ILE A 253 -16.63 -11.07 -16.17
C ILE A 253 -18.00 -11.61 -16.52
N ASP A 254 -18.85 -11.80 -15.52
CA ASP A 254 -20.16 -12.44 -15.68
C ASP A 254 -20.14 -13.72 -16.56
N GLY A 255 -19.18 -14.61 -16.27
CA GLY A 255 -18.99 -15.87 -17.01
C GLY A 255 -18.36 -15.72 -18.41
N THR A 256 -18.18 -14.52 -18.91
CA THR A 256 -17.54 -14.25 -20.21
C THR A 256 -16.03 -14.07 -20.03
N ARG A 257 -15.25 -14.79 -20.87
CA ARG A 257 -13.79 -14.64 -20.87
C ARG A 257 -13.39 -13.37 -21.61
N VAL A 258 -12.69 -12.47 -20.89
CA VAL A 258 -12.20 -11.19 -21.41
C VAL A 258 -10.68 -11.17 -21.36
N ASN A 259 -10.04 -10.97 -22.52
CA ASN A 259 -8.59 -10.83 -22.60
C ASN A 259 -8.15 -9.47 -22.06
N LEU A 260 -7.09 -9.45 -21.25
CA LEU A 260 -6.57 -8.24 -20.63
C LEU A 260 -5.46 -7.62 -21.49
N PRO A 261 -5.56 -6.33 -21.87
CA PRO A 261 -4.41 -5.58 -22.36
C PRO A 261 -3.35 -5.44 -21.24
N PRO A 262 -2.07 -5.18 -21.60
CA PRO A 262 -1.04 -4.93 -20.61
C PRO A 262 -1.41 -3.82 -19.64
N GLY A 263 -1.20 -4.05 -18.33
CA GLY A 263 -1.48 -3.07 -17.30
C GLY A 263 -2.95 -2.69 -17.12
N ALA A 264 -3.89 -3.50 -17.63
CA ALA A 264 -5.33 -3.24 -17.55
C ALA A 264 -5.79 -2.93 -16.12
N PHE A 265 -6.73 -2.02 -16.00
CA PHE A 265 -7.40 -1.76 -14.72
C PHE A 265 -8.48 -2.81 -14.48
N LEU A 266 -8.50 -3.36 -13.28
CA LEU A 266 -9.59 -4.18 -12.74
C LEU A 266 -9.99 -3.64 -11.37
N GLN A 267 -11.25 -3.83 -10.97
CA GLN A 267 -11.67 -3.58 -9.60
C GLN A 267 -10.83 -4.43 -8.62
N ALA A 268 -10.61 -3.90 -7.44
CA ALA A 268 -9.69 -4.50 -6.48
C ALA A 268 -10.06 -5.95 -6.11
N THR A 269 -11.36 -6.22 -5.99
CA THR A 269 -11.91 -7.54 -5.66
C THR A 269 -13.03 -7.92 -6.63
N GLU A 270 -13.26 -9.21 -6.82
CA GLU A 270 -14.38 -9.71 -7.62
C GLU A 270 -15.74 -9.34 -7.00
N ALA A 271 -15.84 -9.40 -5.67
CA ALA A 271 -17.05 -9.00 -4.96
C ALA A 271 -17.39 -7.50 -5.17
N GLY A 272 -16.35 -6.65 -5.20
CA GLY A 272 -16.50 -5.22 -5.49
C GLY A 272 -16.98 -4.98 -6.92
N GLU A 273 -16.44 -5.70 -7.89
CA GLU A 273 -16.86 -5.63 -9.28
C GLU A 273 -18.32 -6.08 -9.45
N ALA A 274 -18.68 -7.22 -8.86
CA ALA A 274 -20.05 -7.74 -8.90
C ALA A 274 -21.06 -6.79 -8.23
N ALA A 275 -20.67 -6.14 -7.12
CA ALA A 275 -21.53 -5.16 -6.45
C ALA A 275 -21.76 -3.93 -7.34
N LEU A 276 -20.70 -3.40 -7.95
CA LEU A 276 -20.79 -2.26 -8.87
C LEU A 276 -21.61 -2.60 -10.11
N ALA A 277 -21.39 -3.77 -10.72
CA ALA A 277 -22.15 -4.23 -11.88
C ALA A 277 -23.66 -4.27 -11.59
N ARG A 278 -24.06 -4.83 -10.43
CA ARG A 278 -25.48 -4.83 -10.00
C ARG A 278 -26.05 -3.41 -9.90
N LEU A 279 -25.32 -2.50 -9.24
CA LEU A 279 -25.78 -1.11 -9.09
C LEU A 279 -25.93 -0.40 -10.42
N VAL A 280 -25.02 -0.65 -11.36
CA VAL A 280 -25.10 -0.11 -12.73
C VAL A 280 -26.32 -0.68 -13.47
N LEU A 281 -26.50 -2.00 -13.44
CA LEU A 281 -27.65 -2.67 -14.09
C LEU A 281 -28.99 -2.22 -13.50
N ASP A 282 -29.07 -2.07 -12.18
CA ASP A 282 -30.27 -1.55 -11.51
C ASP A 282 -30.54 -0.10 -11.94
N GLY A 283 -29.50 0.72 -12.06
CA GLY A 283 -29.61 2.11 -12.52
C GLY A 283 -30.00 2.24 -14.00
N VAL A 284 -29.49 1.35 -14.84
CA VAL A 284 -29.85 1.28 -16.28
C VAL A 284 -31.31 0.85 -16.48
N GLY A 285 -31.78 -0.08 -15.66
CA GLY A 285 -33.16 -0.54 -15.66
C GLY A 285 -33.64 -1.03 -17.04
N LYS A 286 -34.66 -0.36 -17.60
CA LYS A 286 -35.27 -0.73 -18.87
C LYS A 286 -34.82 0.17 -20.04
N ALA A 287 -33.68 0.82 -19.93
CA ALA A 287 -33.17 1.66 -21.00
C ALA A 287 -32.98 0.87 -22.33
N LYS A 288 -33.42 1.44 -23.44
CA LYS A 288 -33.29 0.80 -24.76
C LYS A 288 -31.91 0.95 -25.38
N SER A 289 -31.12 1.92 -24.90
CA SER A 289 -29.76 2.19 -25.36
C SER A 289 -28.94 2.65 -24.16
N VAL A 290 -27.74 2.14 -24.08
CA VAL A 290 -26.76 2.47 -23.03
C VAL A 290 -25.43 2.77 -23.68
N ALA A 291 -24.74 3.80 -23.24
CA ALA A 291 -23.37 4.09 -23.62
C ALA A 291 -22.48 4.00 -22.39
N ASP A 292 -21.54 3.08 -22.40
CA ASP A 292 -20.49 2.98 -21.37
C ASP A 292 -19.25 3.71 -21.88
N LEU A 293 -19.03 4.93 -21.36
CA LEU A 293 -17.89 5.77 -21.71
C LEU A 293 -16.71 5.45 -20.82
N PHE A 294 -15.53 5.27 -21.44
CA PHE A 294 -14.31 4.85 -20.75
C PHE A 294 -14.40 3.47 -20.10
N CYS A 295 -15.12 2.56 -20.73
CA CYS A 295 -15.47 1.23 -20.21
C CYS A 295 -14.25 0.35 -19.79
N GLY A 296 -13.04 0.67 -20.22
CA GLY A 296 -11.87 -0.15 -19.94
C GLY A 296 -12.00 -1.54 -20.54
N VAL A 297 -12.04 -2.58 -19.67
CA VAL A 297 -12.28 -3.98 -20.10
C VAL A 297 -13.75 -4.38 -20.10
N GLY A 298 -14.64 -3.42 -19.89
CA GLY A 298 -16.10 -3.63 -19.91
C GLY A 298 -16.63 -4.47 -18.75
N PRO A 299 -16.39 -4.07 -17.47
CA PRO A 299 -16.81 -4.88 -16.33
C PRO A 299 -18.31 -4.70 -15.96
N PHE A 300 -19.04 -3.79 -16.64
CA PHE A 300 -20.41 -3.42 -16.30
C PHE A 300 -21.35 -3.61 -17.45
#